data_ee9efb9e7a5b5f142ded0a782e9bf98b
#
_entry.id   ee9efb9e7a5b5f142ded0a782e9bf98b
#
_cell.length_a   1.000
_cell.length_b   1.000
_cell.length_c   1.000
_cell.angle_alpha   90.00
_cell.angle_beta   90.00
_cell.angle_gamma   90.00
#
_symmetry.space_group_name_H-M   'P 1'
#
loop_
_entity.id
_entity.type
_entity.pdbx_description
1 polymer ?
#
loop_
_entity_poly.entity_id
_entity_poly.type
_entity_poly.pdbx_seq_one_letter_code
_entity_poly.pdbx_strand_id
1 'polypeptide(L)'
;KFECIASLHQDYLDEYELDLKDGVMGKAVEQRKCIRVGNVRKDVREIAEFYFDLDNKTNFTTYSVLCSPLIAANECIGVIHCLNKKTDDKLFIEDDRKLLETLSAPAALAIRNAKMAKEMVEKNKIQKEVEIVGEIQRSLLSKNKDKDFPISGINIPAKVVSGDFYNFSDLGDGKYGFGVADVSGKGIKSSLLMSKASSLYRCLSKTNLSASDLLFQLN
;
A
#
# COMPACT_ATOMS: atom_id res chain seq x y z
N LYS A 1 6.57 0.41 17.55
CA LYS A 1 5.28 0.70 18.20
C LYS A 1 4.29 -0.41 17.90
N PHE A 2 3.42 -0.72 18.84
CA PHE A 2 2.30 -1.63 18.65
C PHE A 2 1.03 -0.83 18.35
N GLU A 3 0.30 -1.25 17.35
CA GLU A 3 -1.03 -0.75 17.01
C GLU A 3 -2.05 -1.86 17.33
N CYS A 4 -3.16 -1.52 17.96
CA CYS A 4 -4.24 -2.47 18.24
C CYS A 4 -5.01 -2.74 16.95
N ILE A 5 -4.97 -3.97 16.43
CA ILE A 5 -5.70 -4.37 15.22
C ILE A 5 -7.08 -4.95 15.57
N ALA A 6 -7.19 -5.63 16.72
CA ALA A 6 -8.43 -6.21 17.18
C ALA A 6 -8.41 -6.37 18.72
N SER A 7 -9.50 -5.98 19.35
CA SER A 7 -9.70 -6.12 20.80
C SER A 7 -11.14 -6.52 21.10
N LEU A 8 -11.35 -7.25 22.19
CA LEU A 8 -12.69 -7.52 22.72
C LEU A 8 -13.29 -6.30 23.45
N HIS A 9 -12.47 -5.29 23.75
CA HIS A 9 -12.84 -4.03 24.41
C HIS A 9 -12.38 -2.86 23.56
N GLN A 10 -12.93 -2.75 22.33
CA GLN A 10 -12.52 -1.77 21.31
C GLN A 10 -12.55 -0.32 21.79
N ASP A 11 -13.49 0.03 22.68
CA ASP A 11 -13.71 1.42 23.10
C ASP A 11 -12.55 2.06 23.89
N TYR A 12 -11.56 1.29 24.32
CA TYR A 12 -10.49 1.76 25.20
C TYR A 12 -9.08 1.68 24.59
N LEU A 13 -8.88 1.04 23.43
CA LEU A 13 -7.54 0.73 22.93
C LEU A 13 -7.20 1.35 21.57
N ASP A 14 -8.16 1.94 20.87
CA ASP A 14 -7.95 2.52 19.52
C ASP A 14 -7.00 3.73 19.50
N GLU A 15 -6.72 4.35 20.67
CA GLU A 15 -5.83 5.50 20.81
C GLU A 15 -4.48 5.18 21.44
N TYR A 16 -4.21 3.92 21.85
CA TYR A 16 -2.97 3.58 22.54
C TYR A 16 -1.90 3.02 21.62
N GLU A 17 -0.91 3.83 21.32
CA GLU A 17 0.38 3.38 20.81
C GLU A 17 1.28 2.93 21.99
N LEU A 18 1.57 1.64 22.05
CA LEU A 18 2.52 1.09 23.01
C LEU A 18 3.91 0.95 22.40
N ASP A 19 4.96 1.24 23.16
CA ASP A 19 6.32 1.03 22.68
C ASP A 19 6.63 -0.48 22.62
N LEU A 20 7.41 -0.88 21.59
CA LEU A 20 7.84 -2.27 21.37
C LEU A 20 8.68 -2.86 22.51
N LYS A 21 9.18 -2.02 23.42
CA LYS A 21 10.04 -2.44 24.55
C LYS A 21 9.28 -2.54 25.87
N ASP A 22 8.02 -2.11 25.91
CA ASP A 22 7.31 -1.98 27.17
C ASP A 22 6.62 -3.28 27.59
N GLY A 23 6.69 -3.53 28.88
CA GLY A 23 5.95 -4.57 29.56
C GLY A 23 6.21 -6.00 29.06
N VAL A 24 5.19 -6.85 29.18
CA VAL A 24 5.25 -8.27 28.79
C VAL A 24 5.27 -8.43 27.28
N MET A 25 4.67 -7.50 26.53
CA MET A 25 4.64 -7.54 25.06
C MET A 25 6.05 -7.37 24.48
N GLY A 26 6.80 -6.38 24.97
CA GLY A 26 8.18 -6.16 24.55
C GLY A 26 9.07 -7.38 24.82
N LYS A 27 8.95 -7.96 26.02
CA LYS A 27 9.68 -9.17 26.41
C LYS A 27 9.30 -10.38 25.53
N ALA A 28 8.02 -10.54 25.18
CA ALA A 28 7.57 -11.63 24.31
C ALA A 28 8.16 -11.50 22.89
N VAL A 29 8.23 -10.30 22.35
CA VAL A 29 8.84 -10.03 21.04
C VAL A 29 10.35 -10.27 21.07
N GLU A 30 11.05 -9.74 22.06
CA GLU A 30 12.50 -9.86 22.21
C GLU A 30 12.95 -11.33 22.37
N GLN A 31 12.28 -12.05 23.27
CA GLN A 31 12.60 -13.46 23.55
C GLN A 31 12.00 -14.42 22.51
N ARG A 32 11.10 -13.94 21.66
CA ARG A 32 10.37 -14.76 20.69
C ARG A 32 9.64 -15.96 21.32
N LYS A 33 9.11 -15.79 22.52
CA LYS A 33 8.45 -16.83 23.32
C LYS A 33 7.15 -16.32 23.92
N CYS A 34 6.24 -17.25 24.15
CA CYS A 34 5.04 -16.96 24.91
C CYS A 34 5.40 -16.74 26.38
N ILE A 35 5.02 -15.58 26.92
CA ILE A 35 5.28 -15.17 28.32
C ILE A 35 3.97 -15.21 29.09
N ARG A 36 4.01 -15.83 30.25
CA ARG A 36 2.91 -15.90 31.21
C ARG A 36 3.32 -15.19 32.50
N VAL A 37 2.49 -14.26 32.94
CA VAL A 37 2.58 -13.60 34.25
C VAL A 37 1.35 -13.99 35.05
N GLY A 38 1.56 -14.75 36.12
CA GLY A 38 0.47 -15.29 36.94
C GLY A 38 -0.25 -14.22 37.77
N ASN A 39 0.52 -13.32 38.39
CA ASN A 39 -0.06 -12.20 39.14
C ASN A 39 0.82 -10.95 38.94
N VAL A 40 0.33 -10.04 38.11
CA VAL A 40 1.03 -8.80 37.76
C VAL A 40 1.39 -7.96 38.98
N ARG A 41 0.53 -7.98 40.01
CA ARG A 41 0.70 -7.17 41.24
C ARG A 41 1.75 -7.71 42.21
N LYS A 42 2.17 -8.98 42.02
CA LYS A 42 3.17 -9.67 42.84
C LYS A 42 4.47 -9.94 42.08
N ASP A 43 4.50 -9.64 40.81
CA ASP A 43 5.63 -9.95 39.93
C ASP A 43 6.69 -8.84 39.93
N VAL A 44 7.65 -8.92 39.01
CA VAL A 44 8.76 -7.98 38.90
C VAL A 44 8.22 -6.53 38.81
N ARG A 45 8.83 -5.64 39.58
CA ARG A 45 8.40 -4.25 39.77
C ARG A 45 8.10 -3.50 38.46
N GLU A 46 8.95 -3.65 37.46
CA GLU A 46 8.80 -3.01 36.15
C GLU A 46 7.51 -3.45 35.42
N ILE A 47 7.13 -4.73 35.52
CA ILE A 47 5.90 -5.28 34.92
C ILE A 47 4.69 -4.73 35.65
N ALA A 48 4.75 -4.70 37.00
CA ALA A 48 3.69 -4.20 37.84
C ALA A 48 3.42 -2.69 37.61
N GLU A 49 4.48 -1.88 37.48
CA GLU A 49 4.38 -0.45 37.19
C GLU A 49 3.75 -0.18 35.81
N PHE A 50 4.16 -0.92 34.78
CA PHE A 50 3.58 -0.78 33.45
C PHE A 50 2.07 -1.04 33.42
N TYR A 51 1.60 -2.13 34.04
CA TYR A 51 0.16 -2.42 34.06
C TYR A 51 -0.62 -1.52 35.02
N PHE A 52 0.01 -1.02 36.07
CA PHE A 52 -0.60 -0.05 36.94
C PHE A 52 -0.94 1.26 36.22
N ASP A 53 -0.01 1.76 35.41
CA ASP A 53 -0.23 2.96 34.60
C ASP A 53 -1.28 2.75 33.51
N LEU A 54 -1.28 1.59 32.86
CA LEU A 54 -2.25 1.22 31.84
C LEU A 54 -3.66 1.08 32.45
N ASP A 55 -3.78 0.40 33.58
CA ASP A 55 -5.04 0.20 34.32
C ASP A 55 -5.65 1.53 34.74
N ASN A 56 -4.83 2.46 35.23
CA ASN A 56 -5.29 3.81 35.62
C ASN A 56 -5.85 4.60 34.42
N LYS A 57 -5.27 4.44 33.26
CA LYS A 57 -5.70 5.10 32.03
C LYS A 57 -6.95 4.48 31.43
N THR A 58 -7.10 3.16 31.55
CA THR A 58 -8.18 2.40 30.90
C THR A 58 -9.33 2.05 31.84
N ASN A 59 -9.23 2.40 33.11
CA ASN A 59 -10.16 1.98 34.18
C ASN A 59 -10.37 0.46 34.23
N PHE A 60 -9.33 -0.29 33.89
CA PHE A 60 -9.29 -1.75 33.91
C PHE A 60 -8.37 -2.20 35.04
N THR A 61 -8.54 -3.41 35.56
CA THR A 61 -7.64 -3.97 36.57
C THR A 61 -7.03 -5.25 36.06
N THR A 62 -5.73 -5.21 35.78
CA THR A 62 -4.98 -6.35 35.28
C THR A 62 -4.47 -7.21 36.46
N TYR A 63 -4.83 -8.48 36.47
CA TYR A 63 -4.35 -9.47 37.44
C TYR A 63 -3.34 -10.41 36.84
N SER A 64 -3.63 -10.97 35.67
CA SER A 64 -2.76 -11.92 34.97
C SER A 64 -2.63 -11.59 33.51
N VAL A 65 -1.50 -11.97 32.93
CA VAL A 65 -1.17 -11.69 31.53
C VAL A 65 -0.63 -12.94 30.87
N LEU A 66 -1.08 -13.17 29.65
CA LEU A 66 -0.53 -14.16 28.75
C LEU A 66 -0.28 -13.50 27.39
N CYS A 67 0.97 -13.44 26.96
CA CYS A 67 1.36 -12.76 25.72
C CYS A 67 2.19 -13.69 24.84
N SER A 68 1.78 -13.87 23.60
CA SER A 68 2.50 -14.68 22.63
C SER A 68 2.84 -13.86 21.38
N PRO A 69 4.10 -13.92 20.91
CA PRO A 69 4.48 -13.27 19.68
C PRO A 69 3.89 -13.99 18.46
N LEU A 70 3.45 -13.24 17.49
CA LEU A 70 2.99 -13.72 16.19
C LEU A 70 4.18 -13.73 15.22
N ILE A 71 4.75 -14.89 15.00
CA ILE A 71 5.94 -15.05 14.17
C ILE A 71 5.56 -15.74 12.85
N ALA A 72 5.80 -15.05 11.73
CA ALA A 72 5.61 -15.59 10.39
C ALA A 72 6.87 -15.34 9.53
N ALA A 73 7.38 -16.35 8.85
CA ALA A 73 8.60 -16.28 8.02
C ALA A 73 9.79 -15.62 8.75
N ASN A 74 10.00 -16.02 10.00
CA ASN A 74 11.06 -15.52 10.88
C ASN A 74 10.96 -14.05 11.29
N GLU A 75 9.85 -13.38 11.00
CA GLU A 75 9.54 -12.00 11.39
C GLU A 75 8.43 -12.00 12.44
N CYS A 76 8.56 -11.16 13.45
CA CYS A 76 7.48 -10.93 14.42
C CYS A 76 6.57 -9.83 13.87
N ILE A 77 5.35 -10.22 13.50
CA ILE A 77 4.34 -9.33 12.89
C ILE A 77 3.38 -8.71 13.89
N GLY A 78 3.44 -9.14 15.14
CA GLY A 78 2.57 -8.67 16.22
C GLY A 78 2.61 -9.57 17.45
N VAL A 79 1.68 -9.36 18.35
CA VAL A 79 1.48 -10.18 19.55
C VAL A 79 0.00 -10.48 19.78
N ILE A 80 -0.29 -11.61 20.39
CA ILE A 80 -1.58 -11.85 21.02
C ILE A 80 -1.40 -11.59 22.52
N HIS A 81 -2.19 -10.68 23.06
CA HIS A 81 -2.13 -10.26 24.44
C HIS A 81 -3.46 -10.56 25.14
N CYS A 82 -3.44 -11.48 26.08
CA CYS A 82 -4.60 -11.89 26.88
C CYS A 82 -4.45 -11.37 28.29
N LEU A 83 -5.49 -10.73 28.80
CA LEU A 83 -5.57 -10.19 30.14
C LEU A 83 -6.67 -10.91 30.93
N ASN A 84 -6.38 -11.25 32.18
CA ASN A 84 -7.33 -11.81 33.13
C ASN A 84 -8.11 -13.03 32.61
N LYS A 85 -7.65 -14.21 32.93
CA LYS A 85 -8.39 -15.44 32.61
C LYS A 85 -9.78 -15.37 33.22
N LYS A 86 -10.81 -15.87 32.52
CA LYS A 86 -12.19 -15.96 32.99
C LYS A 86 -12.39 -17.17 33.91
N THR A 87 -11.62 -17.25 34.99
CA THR A 87 -11.72 -18.20 36.09
C THR A 87 -11.84 -17.43 37.39
N ASP A 88 -12.28 -18.07 38.50
CA ASP A 88 -12.45 -17.41 39.78
C ASP A 88 -11.16 -16.78 40.30
N ASP A 89 -10.03 -17.46 40.10
CA ASP A 89 -8.69 -16.99 40.48
C ASP A 89 -8.09 -15.97 39.46
N LYS A 90 -8.68 -15.83 38.27
CA LYS A 90 -8.25 -14.99 37.16
C LYS A 90 -6.82 -15.25 36.69
N LEU A 91 -6.26 -16.42 36.96
CA LEU A 91 -4.83 -16.74 36.67
C LEU A 91 -4.69 -17.64 35.45
N PHE A 92 -3.76 -17.29 34.57
CA PHE A 92 -3.32 -18.19 33.50
C PHE A 92 -2.38 -19.28 34.08
N ILE A 93 -2.58 -20.52 33.64
CA ILE A 93 -1.77 -21.67 33.98
C ILE A 93 -0.83 -22.05 32.82
N GLU A 94 0.05 -23.02 33.02
CA GLU A 94 1.03 -23.45 32.03
C GLU A 94 0.39 -24.06 30.78
N ASP A 95 -0.76 -24.72 30.93
CA ASP A 95 -1.49 -25.27 29.79
C ASP A 95 -2.11 -24.19 28.91
N ASP A 96 -2.55 -23.06 29.48
CA ASP A 96 -2.98 -21.89 28.70
C ASP A 96 -1.82 -21.33 27.89
N ARG A 97 -0.60 -21.29 28.46
CA ARG A 97 0.60 -20.85 27.75
C ARG A 97 0.89 -21.74 26.54
N LYS A 98 0.89 -23.06 26.74
CA LYS A 98 1.13 -24.02 25.65
C LYS A 98 0.06 -23.92 24.57
N LEU A 99 -1.20 -23.76 24.96
CA LEU A 99 -2.32 -23.59 24.04
C LEU A 99 -2.13 -22.33 23.18
N LEU A 100 -1.87 -21.17 23.81
CA LEU A 100 -1.67 -19.91 23.08
C LEU A 100 -0.45 -19.98 22.16
N GLU A 101 0.65 -20.58 22.63
CA GLU A 101 1.86 -20.76 21.82
C GLU A 101 1.59 -21.62 20.56
N THR A 102 0.80 -22.70 20.73
CA THR A 102 0.40 -23.56 19.60
C THR A 102 -0.48 -22.81 18.59
N LEU A 103 -1.36 -21.93 19.05
CA LEU A 103 -2.28 -21.17 18.20
C LEU A 103 -1.62 -19.96 17.54
N SER A 104 -0.53 -19.45 18.10
CA SER A 104 0.11 -18.22 17.64
C SER A 104 0.72 -18.34 16.25
N ALA A 105 1.32 -19.47 15.90
CA ALA A 105 1.93 -19.68 14.59
C ALA A 105 0.89 -19.74 13.44
N PRO A 106 -0.19 -20.54 13.54
CA PRO A 106 -1.28 -20.50 12.55
C PRO A 106 -1.95 -19.13 12.45
N ALA A 107 -2.16 -18.44 13.59
CA ALA A 107 -2.74 -17.11 13.61
C ALA A 107 -1.84 -16.08 12.89
N ALA A 108 -0.53 -16.12 13.15
CA ALA A 108 0.43 -15.28 12.47
C ALA A 108 0.41 -15.50 10.95
N LEU A 109 0.36 -16.75 10.52
CA LEU A 109 0.29 -17.09 9.09
C LEU A 109 -1.01 -16.58 8.45
N ALA A 110 -2.15 -16.77 9.12
CA ALA A 110 -3.44 -16.30 8.63
C ALA A 110 -3.49 -14.78 8.48
N ILE A 111 -3.01 -14.03 9.49
CA ILE A 111 -2.94 -12.56 9.45
C ILE A 111 -2.03 -12.08 8.31
N ARG A 112 -0.86 -12.69 8.16
CA ARG A 112 0.07 -12.37 7.08
C ARG A 112 -0.55 -12.61 5.70
N ASN A 113 -1.18 -13.77 5.51
CA ASN A 113 -1.84 -14.10 4.25
C ASN A 113 -2.97 -13.12 3.92
N ALA A 114 -3.79 -12.75 4.91
CA ALA A 114 -4.84 -11.77 4.73
C ALA A 114 -4.28 -10.39 4.34
N LYS A 115 -3.20 -9.94 4.98
CA LYS A 115 -2.51 -8.69 4.64
C LYS A 115 -1.96 -8.72 3.21
N MET A 116 -1.26 -9.80 2.84
CA MET A 116 -0.72 -9.97 1.49
C MET A 116 -1.82 -9.99 0.42
N ALA A 117 -2.93 -10.66 0.69
CA ALA A 117 -4.08 -10.69 -0.22
C ALA A 117 -4.67 -9.28 -0.43
N LYS A 118 -4.84 -8.50 0.64
CA LYS A 118 -5.31 -7.12 0.57
C LYS A 118 -4.37 -6.23 -0.25
N GLU A 119 -3.07 -6.31 -0.01
CA GLU A 119 -2.05 -5.56 -0.76
C GLU A 119 -2.04 -5.95 -2.25
N MET A 120 -2.22 -7.23 -2.56
CA MET A 120 -2.30 -7.71 -3.95
C MET A 120 -3.54 -7.18 -4.68
N VAL A 121 -4.70 -7.17 -4.02
CA VAL A 121 -5.94 -6.62 -4.59
C VAL A 121 -5.76 -5.13 -4.91
N GLU A 122 -5.19 -4.36 -3.99
CA GLU A 122 -4.96 -2.92 -4.19
C GLU A 122 -3.95 -2.66 -5.33
N LYS A 123 -2.86 -3.43 -5.36
CA LYS A 123 -1.88 -3.35 -6.46
C LYS A 123 -2.50 -3.68 -7.81
N ASN A 124 -3.31 -4.71 -7.89
CA ASN A 124 -4.00 -5.10 -9.13
C ASN A 124 -4.99 -4.03 -9.59
N LYS A 125 -5.69 -3.38 -8.65
CA LYS A 125 -6.59 -2.27 -8.97
C LYS A 125 -5.84 -1.10 -9.60
N ILE A 126 -4.75 -0.65 -8.97
CA ILE A 126 -3.90 0.42 -9.51
C ILE A 126 -3.34 0.06 -10.89
N GLN A 127 -2.91 -1.19 -11.08
CA GLN A 127 -2.39 -1.64 -12.36
C GLN A 127 -3.46 -1.57 -13.47
N LYS A 128 -4.69 -2.01 -13.19
CA LYS A 128 -5.80 -1.90 -14.15
C LYS A 128 -6.13 -0.45 -14.50
N GLU A 129 -6.10 0.46 -13.52
CA GLU A 129 -6.31 1.88 -13.77
C GLU A 129 -5.24 2.45 -14.72
N VAL A 130 -3.98 2.07 -14.53
CA VAL A 130 -2.88 2.47 -15.41
C VAL A 130 -3.03 1.86 -16.83
N GLU A 131 -3.50 0.64 -16.95
CA GLU A 131 -3.77 -0.01 -18.24
C GLU A 131 -4.87 0.75 -19.03
N ILE A 132 -5.95 1.16 -18.37
CA ILE A 132 -7.01 1.98 -18.96
C ILE A 132 -6.45 3.32 -19.46
N VAL A 133 -5.61 3.98 -18.65
CA VAL A 133 -4.95 5.23 -19.07
C VAL A 133 -4.10 4.99 -20.32
N GLY A 134 -3.37 3.88 -20.39
CA GLY A 134 -2.59 3.50 -21.58
C GLY A 134 -3.45 3.27 -22.82
N GLU A 135 -4.63 2.66 -22.68
CA GLU A 135 -5.59 2.49 -23.78
C GLU A 135 -6.13 3.83 -24.29
N ILE A 136 -6.54 4.70 -23.37
CA ILE A 136 -6.99 6.05 -23.71
C ILE A 136 -5.89 6.80 -24.46
N GLN A 137 -4.65 6.75 -23.95
CA GLN A 137 -3.52 7.42 -24.57
C GLN A 137 -3.26 6.91 -26.01
N ARG A 138 -3.27 5.59 -26.21
CA ARG A 138 -3.11 5.00 -27.56
C ARG A 138 -4.23 5.44 -28.51
N SER A 139 -5.43 5.68 -28.01
CA SER A 139 -6.55 6.17 -28.82
C SER A 139 -6.35 7.62 -29.31
N LEU A 140 -5.51 8.39 -28.63
CA LEU A 140 -5.19 9.79 -28.99
C LEU A 140 -4.13 9.90 -30.09
N LEU A 141 -3.35 8.84 -30.33
CA LEU A 141 -2.35 8.85 -31.39
C LEU A 141 -3.00 8.74 -32.78
N SER A 142 -2.33 9.29 -33.79
CA SER A 142 -2.76 9.14 -35.17
C SER A 142 -2.78 7.68 -35.57
N LYS A 143 -3.90 7.24 -36.16
CA LYS A 143 -4.03 5.86 -36.67
C LYS A 143 -3.74 5.87 -38.17
N ASN A 144 -3.00 4.86 -38.62
CA ASN A 144 -2.82 4.61 -40.03
C ASN A 144 -4.18 4.19 -40.65
N LYS A 145 -4.90 5.14 -41.23
CA LYS A 145 -6.29 4.91 -41.70
C LYS A 145 -6.31 4.38 -43.13
N ASP A 146 -5.38 4.80 -43.97
CA ASP A 146 -5.36 4.45 -45.41
C ASP A 146 -4.02 3.83 -45.75
N LYS A 147 -4.05 2.77 -46.60
CA LYS A 147 -2.84 2.13 -47.12
C LYS A 147 -2.04 3.05 -48.03
N ASP A 148 -2.70 4.06 -48.60
CA ASP A 148 -2.10 5.01 -49.55
C ASP A 148 -1.57 6.28 -48.89
N PHE A 149 -1.76 6.40 -47.54
CA PHE A 149 -1.20 7.57 -46.83
C PHE A 149 0.32 7.43 -46.70
N PRO A 150 1.12 8.42 -47.15
CA PRO A 150 2.57 8.27 -47.31
C PRO A 150 3.34 8.21 -45.98
N ILE A 151 2.70 8.46 -44.85
CA ILE A 151 3.29 8.49 -43.52
C ILE A 151 2.63 7.45 -42.62
N SER A 152 3.45 6.67 -41.97
CA SER A 152 2.99 5.73 -40.91
C SER A 152 3.81 5.94 -39.65
N GLY A 153 3.18 5.69 -38.50
CA GLY A 153 3.84 5.82 -37.21
C GLY A 153 3.47 4.70 -36.28
N ILE A 154 4.40 4.37 -35.40
CA ILE A 154 4.21 3.43 -34.31
C ILE A 154 4.77 4.01 -33.01
N ASN A 155 4.06 3.88 -31.91
CA ASN A 155 4.57 4.17 -30.57
C ASN A 155 4.63 2.86 -29.78
N ILE A 156 5.82 2.50 -29.31
CA ILE A 156 6.07 1.32 -28.48
C ILE A 156 6.48 1.80 -27.10
N PRO A 157 5.52 1.88 -26.15
CA PRO A 157 5.80 2.37 -24.82
C PRO A 157 6.72 1.41 -24.05
N ALA A 158 7.72 1.93 -23.36
CA ALA A 158 8.60 1.13 -22.48
C ALA A 158 7.86 0.55 -21.25
N LYS A 159 6.71 1.15 -20.90
CA LYS A 159 5.79 0.68 -19.86
C LYS A 159 4.37 0.71 -20.43
N VAL A 160 3.36 0.77 -19.58
CA VAL A 160 1.95 0.81 -20.00
C VAL A 160 1.61 2.13 -20.70
N VAL A 161 2.24 3.24 -20.30
CA VAL A 161 2.06 4.59 -20.85
C VAL A 161 3.37 5.15 -21.38
N SER A 162 3.28 6.05 -22.37
CA SER A 162 4.42 6.71 -23.01
C SER A 162 4.44 8.21 -22.76
N GLY A 163 5.65 8.81 -22.69
CA GLY A 163 5.87 10.26 -22.81
C GLY A 163 5.92 10.71 -24.26
N ASP A 164 6.22 9.80 -25.17
CA ASP A 164 6.40 10.09 -26.59
C ASP A 164 5.07 10.09 -27.34
N PHE A 165 4.97 10.92 -28.35
CA PHE A 165 3.89 10.83 -29.32
C PHE A 165 4.36 11.17 -30.73
N TYR A 166 3.58 10.72 -31.69
CA TYR A 166 3.63 11.16 -33.06
C TYR A 166 2.24 11.55 -33.54
N ASN A 167 2.18 12.48 -34.45
CA ASN A 167 0.97 12.84 -35.20
C ASN A 167 1.29 13.10 -36.64
N PHE A 168 0.36 12.83 -37.54
CA PHE A 168 0.42 13.19 -38.94
C PHE A 168 -0.98 13.57 -39.43
N SER A 169 -1.04 14.45 -40.42
CA SER A 169 -2.26 14.96 -41.03
C SER A 169 -2.04 15.27 -42.50
N ASP A 170 -3.08 15.10 -43.29
CA ASP A 170 -3.20 15.64 -44.62
C ASP A 170 -3.57 17.11 -44.52
N LEU A 171 -2.79 17.96 -45.14
CA LEU A 171 -3.00 19.41 -45.20
C LEU A 171 -3.64 19.87 -46.50
N GLY A 172 -3.96 18.94 -47.42
CA GLY A 172 -4.44 19.23 -48.76
C GLY A 172 -3.32 19.57 -49.76
N ASP A 173 -3.68 19.65 -51.01
CA ASP A 173 -2.76 19.99 -52.12
C ASP A 173 -1.45 19.17 -52.14
N GLY A 174 -1.53 17.89 -51.73
CA GLY A 174 -0.36 17.00 -51.67
C GLY A 174 0.63 17.33 -50.57
N LYS A 175 0.25 18.15 -49.61
CA LYS A 175 1.05 18.51 -48.43
C LYS A 175 0.66 17.67 -47.22
N TYR A 176 1.65 17.19 -46.48
CA TYR A 176 1.48 16.41 -45.30
C TYR A 176 2.24 17.05 -44.13
N GLY A 177 1.57 17.13 -42.99
CA GLY A 177 2.18 17.53 -41.75
C GLY A 177 2.48 16.31 -40.86
N PHE A 178 3.66 16.26 -40.25
CA PHE A 178 3.98 15.26 -39.23
C PHE A 178 4.81 15.87 -38.13
N GLY A 179 4.73 15.27 -36.96
CA GLY A 179 5.51 15.65 -35.79
C GLY A 179 5.75 14.46 -34.87
N VAL A 180 6.92 14.47 -34.25
CA VAL A 180 7.35 13.54 -33.21
C VAL A 180 7.80 14.36 -32.02
N ALA A 181 7.40 13.97 -30.84
CA ALA A 181 7.77 14.64 -29.59
C ALA A 181 8.01 13.66 -28.46
N ASP A 182 8.94 14.02 -27.59
CA ASP A 182 9.26 13.33 -26.36
C ASP A 182 9.07 14.29 -25.18
N VAL A 183 8.22 13.88 -24.23
CA VAL A 183 7.98 14.64 -23.00
C VAL A 183 8.91 14.11 -21.90
N SER A 184 9.74 14.99 -21.39
CA SER A 184 10.70 14.66 -20.34
C SER A 184 10.02 14.06 -19.10
N GLY A 185 10.60 12.95 -18.57
CA GLY A 185 10.09 12.21 -17.44
C GLY A 185 9.51 10.86 -17.82
N LYS A 186 8.98 10.14 -16.83
CA LYS A 186 8.43 8.78 -17.03
C LYS A 186 7.14 8.60 -16.24
N GLY A 187 6.25 7.74 -16.73
CA GLY A 187 5.01 7.34 -16.07
C GLY A 187 3.84 8.28 -16.33
N ILE A 188 2.87 8.31 -15.42
CA ILE A 188 1.57 8.97 -15.60
C ILE A 188 1.71 10.49 -15.84
N LYS A 189 2.64 11.16 -15.16
CA LYS A 189 2.81 12.63 -15.31
C LYS A 189 3.21 13.01 -16.73
N SER A 190 4.23 12.36 -17.29
CA SER A 190 4.67 12.60 -18.66
C SER A 190 3.60 12.21 -19.68
N SER A 191 2.87 11.13 -19.42
CA SER A 191 1.79 10.66 -20.31
C SER A 191 0.60 11.62 -20.38
N LEU A 192 0.23 12.27 -19.28
CA LEU A 192 -0.81 13.31 -19.28
C LEU A 192 -0.37 14.55 -20.06
N LEU A 193 0.88 14.98 -19.86
CA LEU A 193 1.43 16.12 -20.60
C LEU A 193 1.53 15.82 -22.07
N MET A 194 1.95 14.61 -22.45
CA MET A 194 1.96 14.11 -23.82
C MET A 194 0.55 14.17 -24.44
N SER A 195 -0.48 13.70 -23.72
CA SER A 195 -1.86 13.69 -24.21
C SER A 195 -2.36 15.11 -24.49
N LYS A 196 -2.03 16.07 -23.62
CA LYS A 196 -2.30 17.49 -23.82
C LYS A 196 -1.58 18.03 -25.08
N ALA A 197 -0.26 17.81 -25.16
CA ALA A 197 0.56 18.28 -26.27
C ALA A 197 0.12 17.67 -27.62
N SER A 198 -0.14 16.37 -27.65
CA SER A 198 -0.64 15.66 -28.83
C SER A 198 -2.01 16.21 -29.30
N SER A 199 -2.91 16.50 -28.37
CA SER A 199 -4.23 17.05 -28.69
C SER A 199 -4.14 18.48 -29.25
N LEU A 200 -3.30 19.33 -28.64
CA LEU A 200 -3.04 20.69 -29.13
C LEU A 200 -2.37 20.65 -30.51
N TYR A 201 -1.34 19.81 -30.69
CA TYR A 201 -0.71 19.64 -31.99
C TYR A 201 -1.73 19.26 -33.07
N ARG A 202 -2.64 18.33 -32.79
CA ARG A 202 -3.69 17.90 -33.73
C ARG A 202 -4.65 19.02 -34.10
N CYS A 203 -4.97 19.90 -33.18
CA CYS A 203 -5.82 21.07 -33.45
C CYS A 203 -5.07 22.10 -34.30
N LEU A 204 -3.83 22.43 -33.92
CA LEU A 204 -3.03 23.43 -34.58
C LEU A 204 -2.54 22.98 -35.98
N SER A 205 -2.26 21.70 -36.18
CA SER A 205 -1.81 21.16 -37.47
C SER A 205 -2.85 21.24 -38.60
N LYS A 206 -4.13 21.50 -38.25
CA LYS A 206 -5.21 21.74 -39.22
C LYS A 206 -5.31 23.20 -39.67
N THR A 207 -4.54 24.07 -39.07
CA THR A 207 -4.47 25.49 -39.45
C THR A 207 -3.28 25.70 -40.39
N ASN A 208 -3.33 26.76 -41.20
CA ASN A 208 -2.26 27.08 -42.16
C ASN A 208 -1.03 27.72 -41.48
N LEU A 209 -0.66 27.25 -40.28
CA LEU A 209 0.51 27.73 -39.56
C LEU A 209 1.80 27.12 -40.15
N SER A 210 2.86 27.91 -40.14
CA SER A 210 4.20 27.35 -40.35
C SER A 210 4.60 26.41 -39.21
N ALA A 211 5.53 25.52 -39.41
CA ALA A 211 6.03 24.63 -38.34
C ALA A 211 6.57 25.42 -37.14
N SER A 212 7.21 26.57 -37.40
CA SER A 212 7.72 27.47 -36.36
C SER A 212 6.59 28.06 -35.51
N ASP A 213 5.56 28.59 -36.18
CA ASP A 213 4.42 29.22 -35.49
C ASP A 213 3.62 28.18 -34.70
N LEU A 214 3.48 26.96 -35.23
CA LEU A 214 2.85 25.85 -34.56
C LEU A 214 3.57 25.49 -33.26
N LEU A 215 4.89 25.37 -33.31
CA LEU A 215 5.73 25.10 -32.14
C LEU A 215 5.66 26.23 -31.10
N PHE A 216 5.65 27.48 -31.58
CA PHE A 216 5.51 28.65 -30.71
C PHE A 216 4.17 28.66 -29.96
N GLN A 217 3.06 28.27 -30.61
CA GLN A 217 1.74 28.19 -29.98
C GLN A 217 1.59 26.94 -29.08
N LEU A 218 2.41 25.92 -29.28
CA LEU A 218 2.40 24.71 -28.46
C LEU A 218 3.08 24.91 -27.12
N ASN A 219 4.00 25.88 -27.02
CA ASN A 219 4.75 26.21 -25.80
C ASN A 219 3.97 27.18 -24.94
#